data_d0d1992cb9025080082f6efe1d1d9a4f
#
_entry.id   d0d1992cb9025080082f6efe1d1d9a4f
#
_cell.length_a   1.000
_cell.length_b   1.000
_cell.length_c   1.000
_cell.angle_alpha   90.00
_cell.angle_beta   90.00
_cell.angle_gamma   90.00
#
_symmetry.space_group_name_H-M   'P 1'
#
loop_
_entity.id
_entity.type
_entity.pdbx_description
1 polymer ?
#
loop_
_entity_poly.entity_id
_entity_poly.type
_entity_poly.pdbx_seq_one_letter_code
_entity_poly.pdbx_strand_id
1 'polypeptide(L)'
;MHQDVHPGSKIIEQQAHQFAAEFLAPTPELEPSLPRKVDWEALMVAKKTWGISLAALVYRAHAIGLWSDHAYRRANQHLAIQGYPEAGPLGPPESPYLLGEAVSLLGEAGTSTADLATVSRLTIDHIDDSIAVGSETKPRLTLAVKPQP
;
A
#
# COMPACT_ATOMS: atom_id res chain seq x y z
N MET A 1 18.69 -8.67 -12.46
CA MET A 1 19.85 -8.97 -11.62
C MET A 1 19.68 -10.25 -10.82
N HIS A 2 19.01 -11.25 -11.35
CA HIS A 2 18.78 -12.55 -10.70
C HIS A 2 19.21 -13.68 -11.64
N GLN A 3 20.39 -13.56 -12.26
CA GLN A 3 20.79 -14.41 -13.38
C GLN A 3 21.14 -15.86 -13.01
N ASP A 4 21.26 -16.21 -11.70
CA ASP A 4 21.73 -17.56 -11.31
C ASP A 4 20.97 -18.19 -10.12
N VAL A 5 19.73 -17.77 -9.84
CA VAL A 5 18.98 -18.30 -8.71
C VAL A 5 17.76 -19.09 -9.20
N HIS A 6 17.70 -20.37 -8.86
CA HIS A 6 16.59 -21.25 -9.22
C HIS A 6 15.25 -20.72 -8.64
N PRO A 7 14.14 -20.78 -9.40
CA PRO A 7 12.81 -20.47 -8.88
C PRO A 7 12.51 -21.29 -7.62
N GLY A 8 12.05 -20.63 -6.54
CA GLY A 8 11.77 -21.28 -5.25
C GLY A 8 12.95 -21.27 -4.26
N SER A 9 14.05 -20.59 -4.58
CA SER A 9 15.13 -20.39 -3.62
C SER A 9 14.69 -19.44 -2.49
N LYS A 10 14.99 -19.80 -1.23
CA LYS A 10 14.74 -18.95 -0.05
C LYS A 10 15.32 -17.53 -0.18
N ILE A 11 16.39 -17.38 -0.95
CA ILE A 11 17.05 -16.10 -1.21
C ILE A 11 16.14 -15.21 -2.07
N ILE A 12 15.51 -15.76 -3.13
CA ILE A 12 14.58 -15.00 -3.97
C ILE A 12 13.36 -14.58 -3.18
N GLU A 13 12.78 -15.49 -2.40
CA GLU A 13 11.64 -15.19 -1.54
C GLU A 13 11.97 -14.09 -0.52
N GLN A 14 13.14 -14.16 0.11
CA GLN A 14 13.58 -13.15 1.06
C GLN A 14 13.78 -11.78 0.38
N GLN A 15 14.36 -11.74 -0.81
CA GLN A 15 14.54 -10.51 -1.58
C GLN A 15 13.18 -9.93 -2.03
N ALA A 16 12.26 -10.78 -2.47
CA ALA A 16 10.91 -10.38 -2.84
C ALA A 16 10.15 -9.79 -1.64
N HIS A 17 10.22 -10.43 -0.48
CA HIS A 17 9.64 -9.93 0.76
C HIS A 17 10.25 -8.60 1.19
N GLN A 18 11.58 -8.46 1.09
CA GLN A 18 12.26 -7.22 1.43
C GLN A 18 11.87 -6.09 0.48
N PHE A 19 11.81 -6.36 -0.83
CA PHE A 19 11.35 -5.40 -1.82
C PHE A 19 9.90 -4.97 -1.53
N ALA A 20 8.99 -5.93 -1.36
CA ALA A 20 7.58 -5.64 -1.06
C ALA A 20 7.43 -4.81 0.23
N ALA A 21 8.20 -5.13 1.27
CA ALA A 21 8.18 -4.42 2.53
C ALA A 21 8.62 -2.95 2.37
N GLU A 22 9.69 -2.69 1.61
CA GLU A 22 10.16 -1.32 1.34
C GLU A 22 9.25 -0.57 0.36
N PHE A 23 8.61 -1.27 -0.57
CA PHE A 23 7.68 -0.66 -1.51
C PHE A 23 6.37 -0.24 -0.83
N LEU A 24 5.81 -1.09 0.02
CA LEU A 24 4.53 -0.82 0.70
C LEU A 24 4.65 0.10 1.91
N ALA A 25 5.78 0.04 2.60
CA ALA A 25 6.04 0.82 3.81
C ALA A 25 7.54 1.15 3.89
N PRO A 26 7.99 2.19 3.16
CA PRO A 26 9.39 2.61 3.15
C PRO A 26 9.89 2.93 4.56
N THR A 27 11.10 2.48 4.88
CA THR A 27 11.66 2.60 6.24
C THR A 27 11.64 4.03 6.78
N PRO A 28 12.07 5.07 6.04
CA PRO A 28 12.10 6.44 6.56
C PRO A 28 10.73 6.98 6.98
N GLU A 29 9.67 6.58 6.27
CA GLU A 29 8.31 7.02 6.51
C GLU A 29 7.61 6.18 7.58
N LEU A 30 7.90 4.87 7.62
CA LEU A 30 7.31 3.94 8.57
C LEU A 30 7.89 4.09 9.98
N GLU A 31 9.23 4.22 10.11
CA GLU A 31 9.93 4.21 11.40
C GLU A 31 9.35 5.19 12.42
N PRO A 32 9.01 6.46 12.08
CA PRO A 32 8.42 7.40 13.02
C PRO A 32 7.06 6.97 13.59
N SER A 33 6.32 6.12 12.88
CA SER A 33 5.02 5.61 13.29
C SER A 33 5.11 4.31 14.11
N LEU A 34 6.30 3.70 14.20
CA LEU A 34 6.51 2.49 14.99
C LEU A 34 6.90 2.81 16.45
N PRO A 35 6.28 2.14 17.43
CA PRO A 35 6.64 2.33 18.83
C PRO A 35 8.01 1.70 19.14
N ARG A 36 8.86 2.40 19.91
CA ARG A 36 10.19 1.90 20.33
C ARG A 36 10.15 0.71 21.28
N LYS A 37 8.99 0.43 21.86
CA LYS A 37 8.70 -0.74 22.72
C LYS A 37 7.41 -1.37 22.24
N VAL A 38 7.18 -2.64 22.58
CA VAL A 38 5.91 -3.32 22.24
C VAL A 38 4.74 -2.57 22.87
N ASP A 39 3.98 -1.92 22.04
CA ASP A 39 2.77 -1.17 22.36
C ASP A 39 1.69 -1.53 21.31
N TRP A 40 0.71 -2.30 21.74
CA TRP A 40 -0.31 -2.84 20.86
C TRP A 40 -1.27 -1.76 20.37
N GLU A 41 -1.55 -0.75 21.18
CA GLU A 41 -2.42 0.35 20.78
C GLU A 41 -1.77 1.17 19.66
N ALA A 42 -0.50 1.55 19.83
CA ALA A 42 0.27 2.25 18.80
C ALA A 42 0.42 1.41 17.52
N LEU A 43 0.62 0.09 17.64
CA LEU A 43 0.67 -0.82 16.48
C LEU A 43 -0.67 -0.92 15.76
N MET A 44 -1.80 -0.88 16.49
CA MET A 44 -3.14 -0.87 15.88
C MET A 44 -3.39 0.43 15.10
N VAL A 45 -2.89 1.57 15.60
CA VAL A 45 -2.94 2.84 14.87
C VAL A 45 -2.09 2.74 13.60
N ALA A 46 -0.84 2.26 13.72
CA ALA A 46 0.04 2.06 12.57
C ALA A 46 -0.56 1.09 11.53
N LYS A 47 -1.16 -0.02 11.98
CA LYS A 47 -1.88 -0.97 11.11
C LYS A 47 -2.95 -0.29 10.28
N LYS A 48 -3.77 0.54 10.90
CA LYS A 48 -4.85 1.27 10.23
C LYS A 48 -4.32 2.32 9.27
N THR A 49 -3.25 3.01 9.64
CA THR A 49 -2.65 4.08 8.84
C THR A 49 -1.95 3.53 7.59
N TRP A 50 -1.21 2.43 7.75
CA TRP A 50 -0.39 1.85 6.68
C TRP A 50 -1.10 0.73 5.91
N GLY A 51 -2.24 0.25 6.36
CA GLY A 51 -2.96 -0.86 5.72
C GLY A 51 -2.20 -2.20 5.73
N ILE A 52 -1.25 -2.38 6.65
CA ILE A 52 -0.43 -3.59 6.76
C ILE A 52 -0.68 -4.34 8.07
N SER A 53 -0.45 -5.65 8.09
CA SER A 53 -0.77 -6.51 9.24
C SER A 53 0.09 -6.20 10.48
N LEU A 54 -0.41 -6.52 11.68
CA LEU A 54 0.37 -6.44 12.93
C LEU A 54 1.64 -7.29 12.85
N ALA A 55 1.55 -8.48 12.26
CA ALA A 55 2.71 -9.35 12.07
C ALA A 55 3.77 -8.68 11.17
N ALA A 56 3.36 -7.99 10.11
CA ALA A 56 4.27 -7.23 9.26
C ALA A 56 4.90 -6.05 10.01
N LEU A 57 4.15 -5.29 10.81
CA LEU A 57 4.68 -4.20 11.64
C LEU A 57 5.68 -4.70 12.67
N VAL A 58 5.38 -5.80 13.35
CA VAL A 58 6.28 -6.46 14.32
C VAL A 58 7.56 -6.91 13.64
N TYR A 59 7.45 -7.53 12.45
CA TYR A 59 8.62 -7.91 11.66
C TYR A 59 9.46 -6.69 11.26
N ARG A 60 8.82 -5.63 10.76
CA ARG A 60 9.51 -4.40 10.33
C ARG A 60 10.23 -3.73 11.48
N ALA A 61 9.58 -3.57 12.65
CA ALA A 61 10.20 -2.98 13.84
C ALA A 61 11.47 -3.72 14.27
N HIS A 62 11.49 -5.04 14.12
CA HIS A 62 12.68 -5.87 14.37
C HIS A 62 13.72 -5.73 13.25
N ALA A 63 13.30 -5.83 11.98
CA ALA A 63 14.18 -5.82 10.82
C ALA A 63 14.99 -4.52 10.70
N ILE A 64 14.39 -3.37 11.07
CA ILE A 64 15.08 -2.07 11.09
C ILE A 64 15.88 -1.82 12.39
N GLY A 65 15.97 -2.81 13.29
CA GLY A 65 16.73 -2.71 14.54
C GLY A 65 16.06 -1.90 15.65
N LEU A 66 14.79 -1.52 15.49
CA LEU A 66 14.05 -0.77 16.51
C LEU A 66 13.74 -1.65 17.74
N TRP A 67 13.49 -2.94 17.52
CA TRP A 67 13.21 -3.92 18.56
C TRP A 67 14.30 -4.99 18.67
N SER A 68 14.58 -5.42 19.90
CA SER A 68 15.46 -6.56 20.17
C SER A 68 14.79 -7.89 19.81
N ASP A 69 15.61 -8.94 19.63
CA ASP A 69 15.14 -10.33 19.43
C ASP A 69 14.17 -10.80 20.53
N HIS A 70 14.38 -10.36 21.76
CA HIS A 70 13.50 -10.71 22.88
C HIS A 70 12.12 -10.05 22.73
N ALA A 71 12.06 -8.76 22.38
CA ALA A 71 10.81 -8.03 22.14
C ALA A 71 10.06 -8.65 20.95
N TYR A 72 10.76 -8.93 19.86
CA TYR A 72 10.22 -9.56 18.67
C TYR A 72 9.61 -10.94 18.98
N ARG A 73 10.33 -11.81 19.70
CA ARG A 73 9.81 -13.15 20.06
C ARG A 73 8.56 -13.05 20.93
N ARG A 74 8.55 -12.16 21.93
CA ARG A 74 7.36 -11.95 22.78
C ARG A 74 6.17 -11.43 21.99
N ALA A 75 6.38 -10.51 21.07
CA ALA A 75 5.32 -10.00 20.20
C ALA A 75 4.73 -11.10 19.31
N ASN A 76 5.56 -11.93 18.69
CA ASN A 76 5.09 -13.06 17.89
C ASN A 76 4.32 -14.10 18.72
N GLN A 77 4.77 -14.39 19.95
CA GLN A 77 4.03 -15.28 20.87
C GLN A 77 2.65 -14.72 21.19
N HIS A 78 2.55 -13.40 21.42
CA HIS A 78 1.27 -12.75 21.67
C HIS A 78 0.34 -12.84 20.45
N LEU A 79 0.84 -12.56 19.24
CA LEU A 79 0.08 -12.71 18.01
C LEU A 79 -0.40 -14.15 17.79
N ALA A 80 0.46 -15.13 18.07
CA ALA A 80 0.10 -16.54 17.93
C ALA A 80 -1.02 -16.96 18.90
N ILE A 81 -1.04 -16.41 20.13
CA ILE A 81 -2.10 -16.67 21.11
C ILE A 81 -3.43 -16.04 20.68
N GLN A 82 -3.40 -14.85 20.09
CA GLN A 82 -4.60 -14.18 19.58
C GLN A 82 -5.22 -14.89 18.38
N GLY A 83 -4.42 -15.66 17.64
CA GLY A 83 -4.89 -16.43 16.49
C GLY A 83 -5.14 -15.60 15.24
N TYR A 84 -5.75 -16.26 14.25
CA TYR A 84 -6.11 -15.67 12.95
C TYR A 84 -7.62 -15.72 12.76
N PRO A 85 -8.26 -14.70 12.17
CA PRO A 85 -7.67 -13.45 11.64
C PRO A 85 -7.17 -12.50 12.73
N GLU A 86 -6.13 -11.71 12.40
CA GLU A 86 -5.62 -10.67 13.30
C GLU A 86 -6.71 -9.70 13.76
N ALA A 87 -6.59 -9.25 15.01
CA ALA A 87 -7.48 -8.24 15.57
C ALA A 87 -7.47 -6.93 14.75
N GLY A 88 -8.66 -6.36 14.58
CA GLY A 88 -8.89 -5.09 13.93
C GLY A 88 -8.78 -5.12 12.39
N PRO A 89 -9.53 -4.26 11.69
CA PRO A 89 -9.46 -4.15 10.24
C PRO A 89 -8.15 -3.51 9.78
N LEU A 90 -7.73 -3.81 8.55
CA LEU A 90 -6.64 -3.10 7.86
C LEU A 90 -7.03 -1.66 7.47
N GLY A 91 -8.28 -1.33 7.47
CA GLY A 91 -8.88 -0.13 6.92
C GLY A 91 -9.90 -0.47 5.85
N PRO A 92 -10.53 0.52 5.22
CA PRO A 92 -11.36 0.26 4.05
C PRO A 92 -10.50 -0.33 2.92
N PRO A 93 -11.05 -1.23 2.09
CA PRO A 93 -10.35 -1.72 0.90
C PRO A 93 -9.90 -0.55 0.02
N GLU A 94 -8.69 -0.64 -0.50
CA GLU A 94 -8.22 0.32 -1.49
C GLU A 94 -9.06 0.19 -2.76
N SER A 95 -9.46 1.34 -3.32
CA SER A 95 -10.14 1.41 -4.60
C SER A 95 -9.41 2.38 -5.53
N PRO A 96 -9.29 2.08 -6.83
CA PRO A 96 -8.54 2.90 -7.79
C PRO A 96 -9.34 4.14 -8.25
N TYR A 97 -9.77 4.98 -7.31
CA TYR A 97 -10.58 6.17 -7.59
C TYR A 97 -9.84 7.26 -8.38
N LEU A 98 -8.51 7.31 -8.30
CA LEU A 98 -7.70 8.38 -8.87
C LEU A 98 -7.83 8.44 -10.40
N LEU A 99 -7.91 7.28 -11.06
CA LEU A 99 -8.08 7.20 -12.50
C LEU A 99 -9.45 7.72 -12.91
N GLY A 100 -10.51 7.35 -12.20
CA GLY A 100 -11.86 7.82 -12.46
C GLY A 100 -11.98 9.35 -12.31
N GLU A 101 -11.39 9.91 -11.25
CA GLU A 101 -11.33 11.36 -11.05
C GLU A 101 -10.54 12.07 -12.16
N ALA A 102 -9.39 11.52 -12.57
CA ALA A 102 -8.59 12.09 -13.64
C ALA A 102 -9.35 12.11 -14.97
N VAL A 103 -10.04 11.01 -15.33
CA VAL A 103 -10.88 10.94 -16.53
C VAL A 103 -12.05 11.89 -16.46
N SER A 104 -12.70 12.04 -15.30
CA SER A 104 -13.78 13.02 -15.08
C SER A 104 -13.30 14.45 -15.32
N LEU A 105 -12.16 14.84 -14.75
CA LEU A 105 -11.56 16.16 -14.95
C LEU A 105 -11.16 16.43 -16.39
N LEU A 106 -10.62 15.43 -17.08
CA LEU A 106 -10.31 15.53 -18.52
C LEU A 106 -11.57 15.69 -19.35
N GLY A 107 -12.65 14.99 -19.00
CA GLY A 107 -13.97 15.16 -19.61
C GLY A 107 -14.53 16.57 -19.44
N GLU A 108 -14.45 17.15 -18.25
CA GLU A 108 -14.81 18.54 -17.98
C GLU A 108 -13.96 19.54 -18.78
N ALA A 109 -12.69 19.19 -19.08
CA ALA A 109 -11.78 19.97 -19.92
C ALA A 109 -11.99 19.73 -21.43
N GLY A 110 -12.98 18.90 -21.83
CA GLY A 110 -13.36 18.66 -23.22
C GLY A 110 -12.64 17.47 -23.88
N THR A 111 -11.91 16.64 -23.13
CA THR A 111 -11.27 15.42 -23.64
C THR A 111 -12.25 14.25 -23.54
N SER A 112 -12.61 13.64 -24.67
CA SER A 112 -13.51 12.48 -24.69
C SER A 112 -12.79 11.17 -24.31
N THR A 113 -13.56 10.16 -23.88
CA THR A 113 -13.04 8.79 -23.67
C THR A 113 -12.41 8.22 -24.96
N ALA A 114 -12.92 8.59 -26.13
CA ALA A 114 -12.35 8.18 -27.41
C ALA A 114 -10.97 8.81 -27.66
N ASP A 115 -10.76 10.08 -27.26
CA ASP A 115 -9.45 10.72 -27.33
C ASP A 115 -8.45 10.02 -26.41
N LEU A 116 -8.90 9.68 -25.18
CA LEU A 116 -8.10 8.92 -24.21
C LEU A 116 -7.74 7.54 -24.75
N ALA A 117 -8.68 6.83 -25.35
CA ALA A 117 -8.45 5.53 -25.99
C ALA A 117 -7.39 5.62 -27.09
N THR A 118 -7.47 6.67 -27.90
CA THR A 118 -6.50 6.92 -28.98
C THR A 118 -5.09 7.18 -28.45
N VAL A 119 -4.95 8.06 -27.43
CA VAL A 119 -3.65 8.43 -26.87
C VAL A 119 -3.03 7.29 -26.06
N SER A 120 -3.83 6.57 -25.26
CA SER A 120 -3.38 5.47 -24.43
C SER A 120 -3.18 4.16 -25.20
N ARG A 121 -3.70 4.05 -26.43
CA ARG A 121 -3.76 2.82 -27.25
C ARG A 121 -4.54 1.70 -26.54
N LEU A 122 -5.51 2.05 -25.72
CA LEU A 122 -6.44 1.14 -25.06
C LEU A 122 -7.79 1.16 -25.77
N THR A 123 -8.60 0.13 -25.58
CA THR A 123 -10.01 0.16 -26.01
C THR A 123 -10.84 1.00 -25.07
N ILE A 124 -11.97 1.56 -25.55
CA ILE A 124 -12.91 2.31 -24.72
C ILE A 124 -13.41 1.44 -23.57
N ASP A 125 -13.78 0.18 -23.87
CA ASP A 125 -14.24 -0.78 -22.84
C ASP A 125 -13.21 -0.98 -21.72
N HIS A 126 -11.91 -1.02 -22.07
CA HIS A 126 -10.83 -1.18 -21.09
C HIS A 126 -10.69 0.04 -20.16
N ILE A 127 -10.91 1.23 -20.72
CA ILE A 127 -10.92 2.48 -19.94
C ILE A 127 -12.14 2.49 -19.02
N ASP A 128 -13.32 2.20 -19.55
CA ASP A 128 -14.59 2.20 -18.81
C ASP A 128 -14.57 1.16 -17.67
N ASP A 129 -14.08 -0.05 -17.92
CA ASP A 129 -13.88 -1.09 -16.89
C ASP A 129 -12.92 -0.64 -15.80
N SER A 130 -11.82 0.03 -16.18
CA SER A 130 -10.82 0.53 -15.21
C SER A 130 -11.36 1.65 -14.33
N ILE A 131 -12.31 2.45 -14.84
CA ILE A 131 -12.96 3.55 -14.10
C ILE A 131 -14.08 3.02 -13.20
N ALA A 132 -14.83 2.01 -13.65
CA ALA A 132 -15.99 1.47 -12.94
C ALA A 132 -15.66 0.91 -11.55
N VAL A 133 -14.43 0.40 -11.36
CA VAL A 133 -13.96 -0.20 -10.11
C VAL A 133 -13.80 0.82 -8.97
N GLY A 134 -13.73 2.15 -9.26
CA GLY A 134 -13.35 3.19 -8.29
C GLY A 134 -14.44 4.15 -7.82
N SER A 135 -15.72 3.95 -8.17
CA SER A 135 -16.75 5.02 -8.06
C SER A 135 -17.34 5.27 -6.68
N GLU A 136 -17.03 4.52 -5.63
CA GLU A 136 -17.81 4.56 -4.37
C GLU A 136 -17.26 5.44 -3.23
N THR A 137 -16.03 5.98 -3.30
CA THR A 137 -15.51 6.83 -2.20
C THR A 137 -14.57 7.92 -2.73
N LYS A 138 -15.04 9.18 -2.75
CA LYS A 138 -14.33 10.30 -3.41
C LYS A 138 -13.69 11.32 -2.45
N PRO A 139 -12.37 11.48 -2.43
CA PRO A 139 -11.76 12.80 -2.29
C PRO A 139 -11.75 13.51 -3.65
N ARG A 140 -12.20 14.75 -3.71
CA ARG A 140 -12.30 15.55 -4.93
C ARG A 140 -10.93 16.11 -5.30
N LEU A 141 -10.40 15.75 -6.45
CA LEU A 141 -9.20 16.38 -7.03
C LEU A 141 -9.58 17.75 -7.63
N THR A 142 -8.71 18.73 -7.47
CA THR A 142 -8.82 20.05 -8.12
C THR A 142 -7.62 20.27 -9.02
N LEU A 143 -7.86 20.66 -10.27
CA LEU A 143 -6.78 21.03 -11.17
C LEU A 143 -6.06 22.30 -10.64
N ALA A 144 -4.78 22.19 -10.33
CA ALA A 144 -3.94 23.34 -10.07
C ALA A 144 -3.62 24.03 -11.42
N VAL A 145 -4.38 25.02 -11.79
CA VAL A 145 -4.08 25.85 -12.97
C VAL A 145 -2.84 26.68 -12.61
N LYS A 146 -1.70 26.40 -13.25
CA LYS A 146 -0.52 27.23 -13.13
C LYS A 146 -0.83 28.59 -13.75
N PRO A 147 -0.70 29.71 -13.02
CA PRO A 147 -0.88 31.03 -13.63
C PRO A 147 0.14 31.19 -14.76
N GLN A 148 -0.36 31.55 -15.93
CA GLN A 148 0.51 31.91 -17.06
C GLN A 148 1.24 33.22 -16.71
N PRO A 149 2.51 33.37 -17.10
CA PRO A 149 3.29 34.56 -16.84
C PRO A 149 2.75 35.80 -17.57
#